data_2fe67121cc6455e822b899b0368e811a
#
_entry.id   2fe67121cc6455e822b899b0368e811a
#
_cell.length_a   1.000
_cell.length_b   1.000
_cell.length_c   1.000
_cell.angle_alpha   90.00
_cell.angle_beta   90.00
_cell.angle_gamma   90.00
#
_symmetry.space_group_name_H-M   'P 1'
#
loop_
_entity.id
_entity.type
_entity.pdbx_description
1 polymer ?
#
loop_
_entity_poly.entity_id
_entity_poly.type
_entity_poly.pdbx_seq_one_letter_code
_entity_poly.pdbx_strand_id
1 'polypeptide(L)'
;FTLNIPGPIKVFPLGEMTFEEGIRLIDSQLHAWKIPVLEKRTIRDFTGNEQFWSVKGDTLFIKEILCLLEDSLSFDIDVIRTDETKVSRTELGFPGRKCLLCSNDAFVCSRSRTHTVKELLDKACELMKDYFEEKQAKKLSSLSMQALLYEVSATPKPGLVDRNNTGAHKDMDIFTFEASAVSLNHYFEKFALCGMEKEHENGHEPFSRIFARLRSLGIQAEDAMMTATKGINTHKGLIFSLAILNCSLGYMYANHIPYSPDTLLSINRKLVADVLEDFKDITAETARTNGERLYALYGMK
;
A
#
# COMPACT_ATOMS: atom_id res chain seq x y z
N PHE A 1 3.82 -11.35 23.14
CA PHE A 1 3.19 -10.45 22.19
C PHE A 1 1.68 -10.62 22.23
N THR A 2 0.98 -9.53 22.27
CA THR A 2 -0.47 -9.44 22.13
C THR A 2 -0.84 -8.13 21.41
N LEU A 3 -2.11 -7.96 21.05
CA LEU A 3 -2.64 -6.70 20.53
C LEU A 3 -3.25 -5.88 21.67
N ASN A 4 -2.91 -4.59 21.71
CA ASN A 4 -3.55 -3.64 22.61
C ASN A 4 -4.87 -3.16 22.02
N ILE A 5 -5.91 -4.00 22.12
CA ILE A 5 -7.26 -3.69 21.61
C ILE A 5 -8.12 -3.11 22.74
N PRO A 6 -8.62 -1.87 22.59
CA PRO A 6 -9.53 -1.27 23.56
C PRO A 6 -10.87 -2.02 23.66
N GLY A 7 -11.42 -2.12 24.87
CA GLY A 7 -12.75 -2.69 25.12
C GLY A 7 -12.77 -4.20 25.37
N PRO A 8 -13.99 -4.76 25.53
CA PRO A 8 -14.16 -6.16 25.94
C PRO A 8 -14.02 -7.16 24.78
N ILE A 9 -14.24 -6.74 23.53
CA ILE A 9 -14.12 -7.60 22.34
C ILE A 9 -12.68 -7.55 21.84
N LYS A 10 -11.92 -8.64 22.06
CA LYS A 10 -10.51 -8.73 21.71
C LYS A 10 -10.25 -9.47 20.40
N VAL A 11 -11.21 -10.30 19.98
CA VAL A 11 -11.08 -11.17 18.81
C VAL A 11 -12.14 -10.79 17.76
N PHE A 12 -11.69 -10.37 16.59
CA PHE A 12 -12.50 -10.02 15.42
C PHE A 12 -11.64 -10.12 14.15
N PRO A 13 -12.21 -10.25 12.95
CA PRO A 13 -11.44 -10.60 11.74
C PRO A 13 -10.22 -9.72 11.47
N LEU A 14 -10.34 -8.39 11.57
CA LEU A 14 -9.22 -7.48 11.34
C LEU A 14 -8.17 -7.62 12.46
N GLY A 15 -8.57 -7.80 13.71
CA GLY A 15 -7.67 -8.10 14.83
C GLY A 15 -6.89 -9.39 14.63
N GLU A 16 -7.56 -10.46 14.17
CA GLU A 16 -6.90 -11.72 13.82
C GLU A 16 -5.84 -11.54 12.73
N MET A 17 -6.19 -10.85 11.64
CA MET A 17 -5.23 -10.54 10.58
C MET A 17 -4.03 -9.75 11.10
N THR A 18 -4.27 -8.79 12.01
CA THR A 18 -3.21 -7.96 12.61
C THR A 18 -2.33 -8.78 13.55
N PHE A 19 -2.91 -9.71 14.29
CA PHE A 19 -2.15 -10.61 15.15
C PHE A 19 -1.22 -11.53 14.35
N GLU A 20 -1.72 -12.14 13.28
CA GLU A 20 -0.89 -12.97 12.38
C GLU A 20 0.23 -12.16 11.74
N GLU A 21 -0.07 -10.93 11.33
CA GLU A 21 0.94 -10.04 10.79
C GLU A 21 2.00 -9.66 11.82
N GLY A 22 1.61 -9.43 13.08
CA GLY A 22 2.54 -9.19 14.18
C GLY A 22 3.50 -10.36 14.38
N ILE A 23 2.98 -11.59 14.39
CA ILE A 23 3.81 -12.81 14.46
C ILE A 23 4.82 -12.83 13.31
N ARG A 24 4.35 -12.61 12.08
CA ARG A 24 5.20 -12.59 10.88
C ARG A 24 6.30 -11.53 10.96
N LEU A 25 5.98 -10.33 11.43
CA LEU A 25 6.93 -9.23 11.56
C LEU A 25 7.99 -9.52 12.64
N ILE A 26 7.58 -10.03 13.80
CA ILE A 26 8.49 -10.42 14.89
C ILE A 26 9.42 -11.54 14.42
N ASP A 27 8.88 -12.59 13.79
CA ASP A 27 9.68 -13.68 13.23
C ASP A 27 10.69 -13.19 12.20
N SER A 28 10.28 -12.26 11.34
CA SER A 28 11.17 -11.65 10.33
C SER A 28 12.32 -10.88 10.99
N GLN A 29 12.05 -10.11 12.05
CA GLN A 29 13.09 -9.39 12.78
C GLN A 29 14.05 -10.35 13.49
N LEU A 30 13.53 -11.34 14.22
CA LEU A 30 14.37 -12.34 14.90
C LEU A 30 15.26 -13.08 13.89
N HIS A 31 14.74 -13.44 12.73
CA HIS A 31 15.51 -14.09 11.67
C HIS A 31 16.56 -13.16 11.06
N ALA A 32 16.20 -11.91 10.73
CA ALA A 32 17.12 -10.93 10.12
C ALA A 32 18.33 -10.65 11.02
N TRP A 33 18.11 -10.58 12.33
CA TRP A 33 19.16 -10.41 13.33
C TRP A 33 19.80 -11.71 13.84
N LYS A 34 19.45 -12.85 13.21
CA LYS A 34 19.97 -14.19 13.55
C LYS A 34 19.79 -14.56 15.03
N ILE A 35 18.70 -14.14 15.65
CA ILE A 35 18.35 -14.48 17.03
C ILE A 35 17.76 -15.87 17.05
N PRO A 36 18.39 -16.85 17.73
CA PRO A 36 17.88 -18.21 17.80
C PRO A 36 16.56 -18.27 18.56
N VAL A 37 15.54 -18.80 17.91
CA VAL A 37 14.24 -19.12 18.53
C VAL A 37 14.28 -20.57 18.98
N LEU A 38 14.10 -20.82 20.27
CA LEU A 38 14.15 -22.13 20.88
C LEU A 38 12.79 -22.80 20.89
N GLU A 39 11.75 -22.04 21.20
CA GLU A 39 10.37 -22.51 21.29
C GLU A 39 9.39 -21.40 20.90
N LYS A 40 8.24 -21.78 20.35
CA LYS A 40 7.10 -20.91 20.07
C LYS A 40 5.83 -21.52 20.65
N ARG A 41 4.97 -20.67 21.21
CA ARG A 41 3.66 -21.10 21.70
C ARG A 41 2.63 -20.02 21.40
N THR A 42 1.53 -20.40 20.75
CA THR A 42 0.37 -19.54 20.49
C THR A 42 -0.76 -19.94 21.43
N ILE A 43 -1.39 -18.97 22.07
CA ILE A 43 -2.62 -19.14 22.84
C ILE A 43 -3.71 -18.34 22.12
N ARG A 44 -4.82 -19.01 21.83
CA ARG A 44 -6.00 -18.38 21.23
C ARG A 44 -7.14 -18.47 22.22
N ASP A 45 -7.60 -17.28 22.63
CA ASP A 45 -8.68 -17.16 23.62
C ASP A 45 -9.56 -15.95 23.29
N PHE A 46 -10.82 -16.00 23.70
CA PHE A 46 -11.76 -14.88 23.51
C PHE A 46 -11.33 -13.61 24.25
N THR A 47 -10.49 -13.75 25.27
CA THR A 47 -9.92 -12.63 26.04
C THR A 47 -8.76 -11.93 25.32
N GLY A 48 -8.29 -12.51 24.20
CA GLY A 48 -7.22 -12.01 23.35
C GLY A 48 -6.23 -13.10 22.97
N ASN A 49 -5.64 -12.97 21.82
CA ASN A 49 -4.61 -13.90 21.35
C ASN A 49 -3.24 -13.48 21.89
N GLU A 50 -2.44 -14.48 22.24
CA GLU A 50 -1.07 -14.28 22.75
C GLU A 50 -0.08 -15.17 21.99
N GLN A 51 1.08 -14.64 21.72
CA GLN A 51 2.19 -15.38 21.12
C GLN A 51 3.44 -15.23 21.96
N PHE A 52 4.08 -16.36 22.24
CA PHE A 52 5.31 -16.47 23.02
C PHE A 52 6.43 -17.00 22.15
N TRP A 53 7.63 -16.48 22.37
CA TRP A 53 8.89 -16.98 21.83
C TRP A 53 9.87 -17.14 22.99
N SER A 54 10.48 -18.31 23.11
CA SER A 54 11.69 -18.48 23.89
C SER A 54 12.88 -18.24 22.94
N VAL A 55 13.71 -17.27 23.25
CA VAL A 55 14.82 -16.85 22.36
C VAL A 55 16.13 -16.79 23.13
N LYS A 56 17.24 -16.97 22.41
CA LYS A 56 18.59 -16.86 23.00
C LYS A 56 19.28 -15.60 22.48
N GLY A 57 19.55 -14.65 23.38
CA GLY A 57 20.24 -13.41 22.99
C GLY A 57 20.24 -12.37 24.11
N ASP A 58 20.83 -11.22 23.82
CA ASP A 58 20.79 -10.06 24.70
C ASP A 58 19.38 -9.45 24.73
N THR A 59 18.80 -9.33 25.92
CA THR A 59 17.42 -8.90 26.09
C THR A 59 17.18 -7.43 25.79
N LEU A 60 18.22 -6.57 26.00
CA LEU A 60 18.14 -5.16 25.68
C LEU A 60 18.12 -4.97 24.16
N PHE A 61 19.03 -5.64 23.46
CA PHE A 61 19.08 -5.62 22.00
C PHE A 61 17.80 -6.17 21.38
N ILE A 62 17.26 -7.28 21.90
CA ILE A 62 15.99 -7.86 21.42
C ILE A 62 14.85 -6.85 21.62
N LYS A 63 14.77 -6.20 22.79
CA LYS A 63 13.75 -5.19 23.02
C LYS A 63 13.91 -3.99 22.09
N GLU A 64 15.14 -3.54 21.83
CA GLU A 64 15.43 -2.42 20.93
C GLU A 64 14.87 -2.66 19.52
N ILE A 65 15.19 -3.79 18.89
CA ILE A 65 14.74 -4.11 17.53
C ILE A 65 13.21 -4.32 17.44
N LEU A 66 12.58 -4.74 18.54
CA LEU A 66 11.13 -4.96 18.60
C LEU A 66 10.35 -3.69 18.95
N CYS A 67 10.95 -2.71 19.64
CA CYS A 67 10.32 -1.43 19.94
C CYS A 67 9.86 -0.68 18.68
N LEU A 68 10.60 -0.81 17.57
CA LEU A 68 10.23 -0.19 16.30
C LEU A 68 8.93 -0.76 15.72
N LEU A 69 8.59 -2.02 16.04
CA LEU A 69 7.33 -2.64 15.62
C LEU A 69 6.15 -2.20 16.51
N GLU A 70 6.40 -1.90 17.79
CA GLU A 70 5.34 -1.52 18.73
C GLU A 70 4.61 -0.25 18.29
N ASP A 71 5.30 0.68 17.64
CA ASP A 71 4.75 1.98 17.25
C ASP A 71 3.93 1.92 15.96
N SER A 72 3.94 0.78 15.24
CA SER A 72 3.29 0.66 13.93
C SER A 72 1.83 0.21 13.97
N LEU A 73 1.43 -0.68 14.87
CA LEU A 73 0.11 -1.36 14.82
C LEU A 73 -0.47 -1.74 16.19
N SER A 74 -0.53 -0.87 17.16
CA SER A 74 -1.10 -1.21 18.50
C SER A 74 -0.52 -2.50 19.09
N PHE A 75 0.72 -2.85 18.75
CA PHE A 75 1.40 -4.04 19.24
C PHE A 75 1.83 -3.84 20.70
N ASP A 76 1.66 -4.89 21.51
CA ASP A 76 2.19 -4.97 22.86
C ASP A 76 3.20 -6.12 22.94
N ILE A 77 4.50 -5.77 22.92
CA ILE A 77 5.60 -6.71 22.86
C ILE A 77 6.41 -6.61 24.16
N ASP A 78 6.17 -7.54 25.06
CA ASP A 78 6.97 -7.65 26.27
C ASP A 78 8.21 -8.53 26.04
N VAL A 79 9.38 -8.04 26.39
CA VAL A 79 10.61 -8.84 26.51
C VAL A 79 10.87 -9.09 28.00
N ILE A 80 10.90 -10.35 28.37
CA ILE A 80 11.02 -10.81 29.76
C ILE A 80 12.37 -11.53 29.91
N ARG A 81 13.15 -11.14 30.93
CA ARG A 81 14.42 -11.81 31.27
C ARG A 81 14.16 -13.14 31.97
N THR A 82 15.18 -13.97 32.09
CA THR A 82 15.11 -15.24 32.79
C THR A 82 14.85 -15.13 34.30
N ASP A 83 15.04 -13.94 34.86
CA ASP A 83 14.69 -13.59 36.25
C ASP A 83 13.26 -13.02 36.38
N GLU A 84 12.45 -13.17 35.33
CA GLU A 84 11.05 -12.70 35.23
C GLU A 84 10.89 -11.17 35.19
N THR A 85 11.97 -10.41 35.14
CA THR A 85 11.89 -8.94 35.01
C THR A 85 11.61 -8.54 33.58
N LYS A 86 10.72 -7.54 33.37
CA LYS A 86 10.44 -6.97 32.05
C LYS A 86 11.49 -5.93 31.66
N VAL A 87 11.87 -5.93 30.39
CA VAL A 87 12.67 -4.86 29.78
C VAL A 87 11.72 -3.75 29.34
N SER A 88 11.86 -2.56 29.94
CA SER A 88 11.05 -1.41 29.56
C SER A 88 11.68 -0.66 28.37
N ARG A 89 10.82 -0.05 27.53
CA ARG A 89 11.32 0.81 26.44
C ARG A 89 12.07 2.05 26.97
N THR A 90 11.76 2.50 28.17
CA THR A 90 12.46 3.63 28.82
C THR A 90 13.88 3.28 29.29
N GLU A 91 14.18 2.02 29.60
CA GLU A 91 15.57 1.56 29.83
C GLU A 91 16.47 1.75 28.62
N LEU A 92 15.86 1.73 27.41
CA LEU A 92 16.54 1.92 26.12
C LEU A 92 16.54 3.39 25.65
N GLY A 93 16.00 4.32 26.47
CA GLY A 93 15.90 5.72 26.11
C GLY A 93 14.75 6.05 25.13
N PHE A 94 13.88 5.11 24.79
CA PHE A 94 12.70 5.40 24.01
C PHE A 94 11.65 6.13 24.85
N PRO A 95 10.91 7.10 24.27
CA PRO A 95 9.83 7.77 24.98
C PRO A 95 8.70 6.80 25.31
N GLY A 96 7.91 7.13 26.34
CA GLY A 96 6.65 6.43 26.64
C GLY A 96 5.69 6.43 25.44
N ARG A 97 4.81 5.44 25.39
CA ARG A 97 3.80 5.36 24.33
C ARG A 97 2.85 6.56 24.36
N LYS A 98 2.56 7.11 23.19
CA LYS A 98 1.55 8.15 23.03
C LYS A 98 0.16 7.55 22.95
N CYS A 99 -0.85 8.35 23.34
CA CYS A 99 -2.24 8.00 23.13
C CYS A 99 -2.57 7.92 21.63
N LEU A 100 -3.46 7.00 21.25
CA LEU A 100 -3.85 6.83 19.84
C LEU A 100 -4.58 8.04 19.26
N LEU A 101 -5.25 8.83 20.12
CA LEU A 101 -6.13 9.95 19.71
C LEU A 101 -5.53 11.33 19.99
N CYS A 102 -4.58 11.43 20.93
CA CYS A 102 -3.98 12.71 21.29
C CYS A 102 -2.48 12.56 21.56
N SER A 103 -1.78 13.69 21.73
CA SER A 103 -0.32 13.71 21.95
C SER A 103 0.12 13.38 23.37
N ASN A 104 -0.82 13.18 24.31
CA ASN A 104 -0.54 12.86 25.70
C ASN A 104 0.05 11.44 25.85
N ASP A 105 0.63 11.20 27.01
CA ASP A 105 1.07 9.86 27.39
C ASP A 105 -0.14 8.88 27.45
N ALA A 106 0.02 7.68 26.87
CA ALA A 106 -1.05 6.69 26.80
C ALA A 106 -1.54 6.24 28.18
N PHE A 107 -0.63 6.14 29.15
CA PHE A 107 -0.93 5.74 30.52
C PHE A 107 -1.76 6.81 31.26
N VAL A 108 -1.46 8.10 31.02
CA VAL A 108 -2.23 9.23 31.59
C VAL A 108 -3.65 9.22 31.03
N CYS A 109 -3.80 9.11 29.70
CA CYS A 109 -5.12 9.03 29.05
C CYS A 109 -5.93 7.83 29.51
N SER A 110 -5.30 6.68 29.68
CA SER A 110 -5.95 5.44 30.15
C SER A 110 -6.49 5.59 31.57
N ARG A 111 -5.69 6.16 32.48
CA ARG A 111 -6.11 6.36 33.88
C ARG A 111 -7.19 7.43 34.04
N SER A 112 -7.06 8.55 33.32
CA SER A 112 -8.04 9.63 33.34
C SER A 112 -9.30 9.36 32.55
N ARG A 113 -9.34 8.26 31.77
CA ARG A 113 -10.43 7.91 30.84
C ARG A 113 -10.80 9.10 29.93
N THR A 114 -9.80 9.78 29.41
CA THR A 114 -9.97 11.00 28.58
C THR A 114 -10.77 10.69 27.30
N HIS A 115 -10.64 9.49 26.76
CA HIS A 115 -11.31 9.04 25.55
C HIS A 115 -12.22 7.85 25.85
N THR A 116 -13.29 7.75 25.10
CA THR A 116 -14.18 6.58 25.19
C THR A 116 -13.52 5.33 24.59
N VAL A 117 -13.95 4.17 25.07
CA VAL A 117 -13.49 2.89 24.52
C VAL A 117 -13.79 2.77 23.03
N LYS A 118 -14.96 3.32 22.61
CA LYS A 118 -15.38 3.31 21.21
C LYS A 118 -14.42 4.12 20.33
N GLU A 119 -14.12 5.37 20.70
CA GLU A 119 -13.19 6.21 19.93
C GLU A 119 -11.80 5.57 19.79
N LEU A 120 -11.29 4.97 20.87
CA LEU A 120 -10.01 4.27 20.85
C LEU A 120 -10.03 3.02 19.98
N LEU A 121 -11.13 2.25 20.00
CA LEU A 121 -11.30 1.06 19.17
C LEU A 121 -11.44 1.44 17.69
N ASP A 122 -12.24 2.46 17.39
CA ASP A 122 -12.41 2.96 16.02
C ASP A 122 -11.07 3.40 15.44
N LYS A 123 -10.26 4.13 16.22
CA LYS A 123 -8.90 4.55 15.81
C LYS A 123 -7.94 3.37 15.66
N ALA A 124 -7.98 2.39 16.55
CA ALA A 124 -7.16 1.18 16.40
C ALA A 124 -7.53 0.40 15.12
N CYS A 125 -8.81 0.26 14.83
CA CYS A 125 -9.29 -0.39 13.60
C CYS A 125 -8.90 0.41 12.34
N GLU A 126 -8.97 1.74 12.38
CA GLU A 126 -8.49 2.62 11.30
C GLU A 126 -7.02 2.37 11.01
N LEU A 127 -6.15 2.43 12.03
CA LEU A 127 -4.71 2.18 11.88
C LEU A 127 -4.39 0.80 11.33
N MET A 128 -5.10 -0.24 11.80
CA MET A 128 -4.93 -1.60 11.28
C MET A 128 -5.33 -1.68 9.80
N LYS A 129 -6.44 -1.05 9.44
CA LYS A 129 -6.95 -1.02 8.06
C LYS A 129 -5.96 -0.29 7.15
N ASP A 130 -5.54 0.92 7.51
CA ASP A 130 -4.60 1.74 6.75
C ASP A 130 -3.29 0.98 6.48
N TYR A 131 -2.78 0.28 7.49
CA TYR A 131 -1.59 -0.57 7.34
C TYR A 131 -1.76 -1.64 6.25
N PHE A 132 -2.89 -2.36 6.25
CA PHE A 132 -3.11 -3.41 5.26
C PHE A 132 -3.39 -2.84 3.87
N GLU A 133 -4.05 -1.69 3.78
CA GLU A 133 -4.26 -0.98 2.51
C GLU A 133 -2.93 -0.52 1.92
N GLU A 134 -2.06 0.13 2.71
CA GLU A 134 -0.72 0.51 2.29
C GLU A 134 0.14 -0.70 1.88
N LYS A 135 0.09 -1.78 2.67
CA LYS A 135 0.81 -3.03 2.35
C LYS A 135 0.36 -3.61 1.02
N GLN A 136 -0.94 -3.63 0.76
CA GLN A 136 -1.48 -4.09 -0.51
C GLN A 136 -1.11 -3.14 -1.67
N ALA A 137 -1.18 -1.83 -1.46
CA ALA A 137 -0.78 -0.84 -2.45
C ALA A 137 0.70 -0.97 -2.83
N LYS A 138 1.59 -1.14 -1.86
CA LYS A 138 3.03 -1.41 -2.08
C LYS A 138 3.25 -2.70 -2.87
N LYS A 139 2.47 -3.74 -2.60
CA LYS A 139 2.53 -4.99 -3.38
C LYS A 139 2.12 -4.77 -4.83
N LEU A 140 1.02 -4.06 -5.09
CA LEU A 140 0.55 -3.74 -6.44
C LEU A 140 1.56 -2.86 -7.18
N SER A 141 2.12 -1.85 -6.52
CA SER A 141 3.19 -1.02 -7.05
C SER A 141 4.42 -1.83 -7.47
N SER A 142 4.87 -2.74 -6.60
CA SER A 142 6.00 -3.63 -6.89
C SER A 142 5.74 -4.54 -8.10
N LEU A 143 4.53 -5.08 -8.25
CA LEU A 143 4.15 -5.89 -9.41
C LEU A 143 4.10 -5.05 -10.69
N SER A 144 3.56 -3.83 -10.63
CA SER A 144 3.56 -2.90 -11.76
C SER A 144 4.97 -2.55 -12.20
N MET A 145 5.85 -2.28 -11.23
CA MET A 145 7.26 -1.99 -11.48
C MET A 145 7.98 -3.16 -12.15
N GLN A 146 7.76 -4.38 -11.65
CA GLN A 146 8.31 -5.59 -12.25
C GLN A 146 7.84 -5.77 -13.69
N ALA A 147 6.56 -5.51 -13.97
CA ALA A 147 6.00 -5.62 -15.32
C ALA A 147 6.69 -4.65 -16.29
N LEU A 148 6.96 -3.40 -15.88
CA LEU A 148 7.68 -2.44 -16.72
C LEU A 148 9.10 -2.89 -17.02
N LEU A 149 9.83 -3.32 -15.98
CA LEU A 149 11.22 -3.77 -16.13
C LEU A 149 11.32 -5.04 -16.98
N TYR A 150 10.37 -5.97 -16.82
CA TYR A 150 10.32 -7.17 -17.64
C TYR A 150 9.97 -6.86 -19.09
N GLU A 151 9.05 -5.91 -19.31
CA GLU A 151 8.65 -5.48 -20.64
C GLU A 151 9.83 -4.90 -21.41
N VAL A 152 10.55 -3.93 -20.87
CA VAL A 152 11.68 -3.30 -21.54
C VAL A 152 12.87 -4.26 -21.71
N SER A 153 13.02 -5.24 -20.80
CA SER A 153 14.12 -6.23 -20.86
C SER A 153 13.82 -7.40 -21.79
N ALA A 154 12.56 -7.64 -22.16
CA ALA A 154 12.19 -8.70 -23.08
C ALA A 154 12.79 -8.46 -24.49
N THR A 155 13.29 -9.52 -25.12
CA THR A 155 13.90 -9.45 -26.45
C THR A 155 13.68 -10.77 -27.19
N PRO A 156 13.52 -10.78 -28.55
CA PRO A 156 13.53 -9.60 -29.43
C PRO A 156 12.18 -8.86 -29.44
N LYS A 157 12.24 -7.52 -29.54
CA LYS A 157 11.04 -6.66 -29.76
C LYS A 157 11.24 -5.85 -31.05
N PRO A 158 10.83 -6.36 -32.21
CA PRO A 158 11.05 -5.65 -33.48
C PRO A 158 10.49 -4.24 -33.47
N GLY A 159 11.34 -3.25 -33.76
CA GLY A 159 10.97 -1.83 -33.81
C GLY A 159 10.82 -1.11 -32.49
N LEU A 160 10.90 -1.81 -31.35
CA LEU A 160 10.80 -1.25 -30.00
C LEU A 160 12.13 -1.29 -29.27
N VAL A 161 12.27 -0.47 -28.24
CA VAL A 161 13.41 -0.54 -27.32
C VAL A 161 13.37 -1.86 -26.55
N ASP A 162 14.48 -2.57 -26.56
CA ASP A 162 14.73 -3.74 -25.75
C ASP A 162 16.15 -3.72 -25.15
N ARG A 163 16.52 -4.75 -24.40
CA ARG A 163 17.84 -4.81 -23.74
C ARG A 163 19.03 -4.86 -24.72
N ASN A 164 18.80 -5.15 -26.01
CA ASN A 164 19.84 -5.35 -27.00
C ASN A 164 19.98 -4.14 -27.95
N ASN A 165 18.89 -3.42 -28.20
CA ASN A 165 18.89 -2.31 -29.14
C ASN A 165 17.72 -1.33 -28.89
N THR A 166 17.78 -0.18 -29.55
CA THR A 166 16.78 0.88 -29.42
C THR A 166 15.62 0.77 -30.42
N GLY A 167 15.58 -0.29 -31.24
CA GLY A 167 14.58 -0.45 -32.28
C GLY A 167 14.58 0.71 -33.29
N ALA A 168 13.43 1.31 -33.51
CA ALA A 168 13.26 2.46 -34.38
C ALA A 168 13.55 3.81 -33.70
N HIS A 169 13.81 3.82 -32.39
CA HIS A 169 13.99 5.02 -31.60
C HIS A 169 15.45 5.50 -31.60
N LYS A 170 15.63 6.83 -31.75
CA LYS A 170 16.96 7.49 -31.70
C LYS A 170 17.14 8.33 -30.45
N ASP A 171 16.05 8.54 -29.71
CA ASP A 171 15.93 9.45 -28.58
C ASP A 171 15.81 8.73 -27.23
N MET A 172 15.64 7.41 -27.22
CA MET A 172 15.47 6.62 -26.02
C MET A 172 16.15 5.25 -26.11
N ASP A 173 16.56 4.75 -24.97
CA ASP A 173 17.18 3.44 -24.76
C ASP A 173 16.64 2.75 -23.51
N ILE A 174 17.19 1.58 -23.14
CA ILE A 174 16.76 0.86 -21.95
C ILE A 174 16.90 1.68 -20.67
N PHE A 175 17.96 2.50 -20.55
CA PHE A 175 18.19 3.32 -19.35
C PHE A 175 17.15 4.46 -19.25
N THR A 176 16.69 4.99 -20.38
CA THR A 176 15.58 5.97 -20.43
C THR A 176 14.28 5.35 -19.90
N PHE A 177 14.00 4.09 -20.27
CA PHE A 177 12.85 3.35 -19.76
C PHE A 177 12.97 3.01 -18.27
N GLU A 178 14.14 2.60 -17.81
CA GLU A 178 14.41 2.32 -16.39
C GLU A 178 14.26 3.58 -15.53
N ALA A 179 14.81 4.70 -15.96
CA ALA A 179 14.66 5.99 -15.26
C ALA A 179 13.19 6.41 -15.16
N SER A 180 12.44 6.24 -16.26
CA SER A 180 10.99 6.45 -16.28
C SER A 180 10.28 5.51 -15.29
N ALA A 181 10.55 4.22 -15.33
CA ALA A 181 9.93 3.24 -14.46
C ALA A 181 10.15 3.58 -12.97
N VAL A 182 11.38 3.91 -12.58
CA VAL A 182 11.71 4.32 -11.20
C VAL A 182 10.89 5.54 -10.77
N SER A 183 10.72 6.54 -11.64
CA SER A 183 9.94 7.75 -11.34
C SER A 183 8.46 7.47 -11.12
N LEU A 184 7.94 6.37 -11.67
CA LEU A 184 6.53 5.98 -11.61
C LEU A 184 6.18 5.10 -10.40
N ASN A 185 7.15 4.48 -9.73
CA ASN A 185 6.90 3.51 -8.65
C ASN A 185 5.96 4.05 -7.56
N HIS A 186 6.20 5.26 -7.08
CA HIS A 186 5.37 5.93 -6.09
C HIS A 186 3.93 6.21 -6.57
N TYR A 187 3.73 6.47 -7.87
CA TYR A 187 2.41 6.71 -8.44
C TYR A 187 1.59 5.43 -8.55
N PHE A 188 2.20 4.28 -8.80
CA PHE A 188 1.47 3.00 -8.79
C PHE A 188 0.88 2.69 -7.42
N GLU A 189 1.60 3.03 -6.34
CA GLU A 189 1.08 2.95 -4.97
C GLU A 189 -0.12 3.89 -4.78
N LYS A 190 0.02 5.17 -5.17
CA LYS A 190 -1.07 6.16 -5.09
C LYS A 190 -2.29 5.78 -5.92
N PHE A 191 -2.12 5.17 -7.09
CA PHE A 191 -3.22 4.70 -7.91
C PHE A 191 -4.01 3.59 -7.20
N ALA A 192 -3.33 2.65 -6.55
CA ALA A 192 -3.97 1.61 -5.76
C ALA A 192 -4.73 2.21 -4.56
N LEU A 193 -4.10 3.09 -3.79
CA LEU A 193 -4.72 3.77 -2.65
C LEU A 193 -5.94 4.59 -3.09
N CYS A 194 -5.88 5.29 -4.23
CA CYS A 194 -7.01 6.03 -4.78
C CYS A 194 -8.27 5.16 -4.95
N GLY A 195 -8.10 3.88 -5.29
CA GLY A 195 -9.21 2.93 -5.37
C GLY A 195 -9.69 2.42 -4.01
N MET A 196 -8.85 2.51 -2.98
CA MET A 196 -9.17 2.07 -1.61
C MET A 196 -9.86 3.16 -0.78
N GLU A 197 -9.61 4.44 -1.11
CA GLU A 197 -10.18 5.58 -0.42
C GLU A 197 -11.72 5.57 -0.46
N LYS A 198 -12.34 5.89 0.68
CA LYS A 198 -13.79 6.06 0.83
C LYS A 198 -14.07 7.46 1.37
N GLU A 199 -14.61 8.35 0.55
CA GLU A 199 -14.99 9.70 1.00
C GLU A 199 -16.25 9.73 1.91
N HIS A 200 -17.08 8.66 1.90
CA HIS A 200 -18.32 8.60 2.66
C HIS A 200 -18.47 7.27 3.41
N GLU A 201 -18.74 7.34 4.71
CA GLU A 201 -18.97 6.17 5.57
C GLU A 201 -20.19 5.32 5.16
N ASN A 202 -21.16 5.87 4.41
CA ASN A 202 -22.48 5.27 4.18
C ASN A 202 -22.83 4.98 2.71
N GLY A 203 -21.89 4.99 1.78
CA GLY A 203 -22.23 4.77 0.36
C GLY A 203 -21.05 4.36 -0.51
N HIS A 204 -21.36 3.69 -1.62
CA HIS A 204 -20.38 3.51 -2.69
C HIS A 204 -20.12 4.85 -3.36
N GLU A 205 -18.88 5.30 -3.35
CA GLU A 205 -18.49 6.48 -4.09
C GLU A 205 -18.71 6.26 -5.60
N PRO A 206 -19.29 7.25 -6.33
CA PRO A 206 -19.41 7.14 -7.78
C PRO A 206 -18.07 6.98 -8.46
N PHE A 207 -17.99 6.06 -9.41
CA PHE A 207 -16.74 5.80 -10.17
C PHE A 207 -16.19 7.05 -10.87
N SER A 208 -17.06 7.98 -11.26
CA SER A 208 -16.67 9.27 -11.84
C SER A 208 -15.80 10.12 -10.91
N ARG A 209 -16.06 10.10 -9.60
CA ARG A 209 -15.23 10.81 -8.60
C ARG A 209 -13.89 10.13 -8.40
N ILE A 210 -13.89 8.80 -8.27
CA ILE A 210 -12.65 8.01 -8.20
C ILE A 210 -11.80 8.31 -9.44
N PHE A 211 -12.41 8.32 -10.62
CA PHE A 211 -11.71 8.60 -11.88
C PHE A 211 -11.17 10.03 -11.94
N ALA A 212 -11.89 11.03 -11.43
CA ALA A 212 -11.40 12.41 -11.38
C ALA A 212 -10.12 12.54 -10.52
N ARG A 213 -10.07 11.89 -9.36
CA ARG A 213 -8.85 11.82 -8.53
C ARG A 213 -7.72 11.06 -9.23
N LEU A 214 -8.04 9.91 -9.81
CA LEU A 214 -7.08 9.09 -10.56
C LEU A 214 -6.46 9.85 -11.74
N ARG A 215 -7.27 10.62 -12.48
CA ARG A 215 -6.82 11.48 -13.58
C ARG A 215 -5.81 12.53 -13.12
N SER A 216 -6.08 13.18 -11.97
CA SER A 216 -5.13 14.14 -11.39
C SER A 216 -3.79 13.50 -11.03
N LEU A 217 -3.80 12.29 -10.45
CA LEU A 217 -2.60 11.52 -10.17
C LEU A 217 -1.88 11.07 -11.44
N GLY A 218 -2.63 10.71 -12.48
CA GLY A 218 -2.08 10.33 -13.79
C GLY A 218 -1.31 11.46 -14.45
N ILE A 219 -1.82 12.70 -14.40
CA ILE A 219 -1.13 13.90 -14.91
C ILE A 219 0.19 14.11 -14.16
N GLN A 220 0.17 14.01 -12.83
CA GLN A 220 1.39 14.12 -12.02
C GLN A 220 2.41 13.02 -12.35
N ALA A 221 1.95 11.80 -12.62
CA ALA A 221 2.81 10.70 -13.04
C ALA A 221 3.44 10.94 -14.41
N GLU A 222 2.67 11.50 -15.37
CA GLU A 222 3.22 11.92 -16.67
C GLU A 222 4.31 12.99 -16.52
N ASP A 223 4.09 13.99 -15.67
CA ASP A 223 5.07 15.06 -15.41
C ASP A 223 6.35 14.49 -14.75
N ALA A 224 6.20 13.55 -13.81
CA ALA A 224 7.35 12.87 -13.20
C ALA A 224 8.14 12.06 -14.22
N MET A 225 7.46 11.30 -15.08
CA MET A 225 8.06 10.56 -16.20
C MET A 225 8.83 11.51 -17.13
N MET A 226 8.19 12.59 -17.59
CA MET A 226 8.81 13.57 -18.50
C MET A 226 10.05 14.23 -17.86
N THR A 227 9.99 14.53 -16.57
CA THR A 227 11.13 15.07 -15.82
C THR A 227 12.29 14.08 -15.78
N ALA A 228 12.03 12.82 -15.42
CA ALA A 228 13.04 11.77 -15.32
C ALA A 228 13.70 11.44 -16.67
N THR A 229 12.94 11.53 -17.76
CA THR A 229 13.38 11.22 -19.12
C THR A 229 13.84 12.45 -19.93
N LYS A 230 13.94 13.63 -19.31
CA LYS A 230 14.32 14.89 -19.96
C LYS A 230 13.40 15.25 -21.15
N GLY A 231 12.10 15.03 -20.99
CA GLY A 231 11.09 15.36 -21.97
C GLY A 231 10.77 14.24 -22.97
N ILE A 232 11.31 13.04 -22.79
CA ILE A 232 11.05 11.91 -23.68
C ILE A 232 9.83 11.11 -23.17
N ASN A 233 8.85 10.93 -24.04
CA ASN A 233 7.65 10.17 -23.73
C ASN A 233 7.91 8.67 -23.88
N THR A 234 8.10 7.97 -22.76
CA THR A 234 8.34 6.50 -22.71
C THR A 234 7.09 5.72 -22.38
N HIS A 235 6.32 6.13 -21.35
CA HIS A 235 5.27 5.32 -20.73
C HIS A 235 3.89 5.99 -20.66
N LYS A 236 3.60 7.07 -21.38
CA LYS A 236 2.34 7.83 -21.25
C LYS A 236 1.09 6.96 -21.36
N GLY A 237 0.99 6.13 -22.42
CA GLY A 237 -0.16 5.23 -22.59
C GLY A 237 -0.24 4.14 -21.52
N LEU A 238 0.92 3.69 -21.03
CA LEU A 238 1.02 2.68 -19.98
C LEU A 238 0.63 3.25 -18.61
N ILE A 239 0.99 4.52 -18.31
CA ILE A 239 0.55 5.22 -17.09
C ILE A 239 -0.98 5.18 -17.00
N PHE A 240 -1.69 5.52 -18.08
CA PHE A 240 -3.15 5.47 -18.12
C PHE A 240 -3.69 4.06 -17.83
N SER A 241 -3.15 3.05 -18.51
CA SER A 241 -3.60 1.66 -18.35
C SER A 241 -3.33 1.11 -16.94
N LEU A 242 -2.11 1.33 -16.41
CA LEU A 242 -1.76 0.85 -15.07
C LEU A 242 -2.43 1.66 -13.96
N ALA A 243 -2.72 2.94 -14.18
CA ALA A 243 -3.52 3.72 -13.23
C ALA A 243 -4.90 3.09 -13.02
N ILE A 244 -5.60 2.78 -14.13
CA ILE A 244 -6.91 2.12 -14.08
C ILE A 244 -6.83 0.74 -13.41
N LEU A 245 -5.85 -0.08 -13.79
CA LEU A 245 -5.68 -1.43 -13.24
C LEU A 245 -5.38 -1.40 -11.73
N ASN A 246 -4.42 -0.59 -11.29
CA ASN A 246 -4.07 -0.50 -9.87
C ASN A 246 -5.22 0.08 -9.04
N CYS A 247 -5.92 1.10 -9.54
CA CYS A 247 -7.07 1.69 -8.88
C CYS A 247 -8.21 0.66 -8.75
N SER A 248 -8.52 -0.06 -9.80
CA SER A 248 -9.57 -1.10 -9.76
C SER A 248 -9.21 -2.26 -8.83
N LEU A 249 -7.95 -2.69 -8.80
CA LEU A 249 -7.47 -3.70 -7.84
C LEU A 249 -7.53 -3.19 -6.39
N GLY A 250 -7.20 -1.93 -6.17
CA GLY A 250 -7.37 -1.28 -4.88
C GLY A 250 -8.85 -1.23 -4.45
N TYR A 251 -9.73 -0.83 -5.35
CA TYR A 251 -11.18 -0.83 -5.11
C TYR A 251 -11.71 -2.23 -4.76
N MET A 252 -11.27 -3.26 -5.50
CA MET A 252 -11.65 -4.65 -5.21
C MET A 252 -11.19 -5.07 -3.82
N TYR A 253 -9.95 -4.74 -3.44
CA TYR A 253 -9.40 -5.05 -2.13
C TYR A 253 -10.21 -4.42 -1.00
N ALA A 254 -10.44 -3.10 -1.06
CA ALA A 254 -11.14 -2.36 -0.02
C ALA A 254 -12.63 -2.74 0.13
N ASN A 255 -13.23 -3.28 -0.94
CA ASN A 255 -14.62 -3.74 -0.95
C ASN A 255 -14.76 -5.27 -0.83
N HIS A 256 -13.68 -5.99 -0.52
CA HIS A 256 -13.65 -7.46 -0.37
C HIS A 256 -14.22 -8.21 -1.59
N ILE A 257 -14.02 -7.66 -2.79
CA ILE A 257 -14.47 -8.27 -4.04
C ILE A 257 -13.44 -9.31 -4.48
N PRO A 258 -13.82 -10.59 -4.63
CA PRO A 258 -12.91 -11.63 -5.09
C PRO A 258 -12.35 -11.31 -6.48
N TYR A 259 -11.04 -11.55 -6.64
CA TYR A 259 -10.38 -11.34 -7.92
C TYR A 259 -10.84 -12.37 -8.96
N SER A 260 -11.25 -11.85 -10.11
CA SER A 260 -11.28 -12.57 -11.38
C SER A 260 -10.98 -11.58 -12.51
N PRO A 261 -10.45 -12.05 -13.67
CA PRO A 261 -10.22 -11.17 -14.82
C PRO A 261 -11.51 -10.46 -15.26
N ASP A 262 -12.63 -11.15 -15.29
CA ASP A 262 -13.93 -10.58 -15.71
C ASP A 262 -14.43 -9.52 -14.74
N THR A 263 -14.28 -9.76 -13.44
CA THR A 263 -14.65 -8.78 -12.41
C THR A 263 -13.77 -7.53 -12.52
N LEU A 264 -12.46 -7.70 -12.68
CA LEU A 264 -11.53 -6.58 -12.88
C LEU A 264 -11.90 -5.77 -14.12
N LEU A 265 -12.12 -6.41 -15.25
CA LEU A 265 -12.52 -5.74 -16.50
C LEU A 265 -13.87 -5.02 -16.37
N SER A 266 -14.81 -5.59 -15.61
CA SER A 266 -16.09 -4.94 -15.32
C SER A 266 -15.91 -3.64 -14.52
N ILE A 267 -15.04 -3.66 -13.50
CA ILE A 267 -14.73 -2.47 -12.68
C ILE A 267 -13.98 -1.44 -13.53
N ASN A 268 -12.98 -1.85 -14.32
CA ASN A 268 -12.28 -0.97 -15.25
C ASN A 268 -13.25 -0.22 -16.17
N ARG A 269 -14.21 -0.93 -16.78
CA ARG A 269 -15.23 -0.31 -17.66
C ARG A 269 -16.07 0.72 -16.93
N LYS A 270 -16.50 0.42 -15.68
CA LYS A 270 -17.25 1.38 -14.86
C LYS A 270 -16.43 2.60 -14.49
N LEU A 271 -15.16 2.41 -14.15
CA LEU A 271 -14.24 3.49 -13.78
C LEU A 271 -14.02 4.47 -14.94
N VAL A 272 -13.95 3.98 -16.17
CA VAL A 272 -13.70 4.80 -17.37
C VAL A 272 -14.95 5.11 -18.20
N ALA A 273 -16.15 4.86 -17.65
CA ALA A 273 -17.40 5.02 -18.42
C ALA A 273 -17.56 6.41 -19.02
N ASP A 274 -17.16 7.44 -18.27
CA ASP A 274 -17.32 8.84 -18.65
C ASP A 274 -16.10 9.39 -19.44
N VAL A 275 -15.02 8.61 -19.62
CA VAL A 275 -13.81 9.06 -20.33
C VAL A 275 -14.10 9.54 -21.74
N LEU A 276 -15.02 8.87 -22.43
CA LEU A 276 -15.39 9.20 -23.80
C LEU A 276 -16.22 10.48 -23.92
N GLU A 277 -16.78 10.99 -22.81
CA GLU A 277 -17.46 12.27 -22.79
C GLU A 277 -16.51 13.41 -23.15
N ASP A 278 -15.24 13.33 -22.72
CA ASP A 278 -14.19 14.30 -23.05
C ASP A 278 -13.89 14.37 -24.56
N PHE A 279 -14.27 13.37 -25.32
CA PHE A 279 -14.00 13.26 -26.76
C PHE A 279 -15.20 13.63 -27.64
N LYS A 280 -16.39 13.84 -27.07
CA LYS A 280 -17.63 14.06 -27.85
C LYS A 280 -17.55 15.28 -28.78
N ASP A 281 -16.84 16.32 -28.36
CA ASP A 281 -16.74 17.59 -29.10
C ASP A 281 -15.39 17.74 -29.85
N ILE A 282 -14.55 16.67 -29.87
CA ILE A 282 -13.25 16.73 -30.54
C ILE A 282 -13.45 16.46 -32.03
N THR A 283 -13.04 17.42 -32.85
CA THR A 283 -12.96 17.30 -34.32
C THR A 283 -11.50 17.12 -34.74
N ALA A 284 -11.29 16.70 -35.99
CA ALA A 284 -9.94 16.57 -36.55
C ALA A 284 -9.14 17.88 -36.49
N GLU A 285 -9.83 19.03 -36.48
CA GLU A 285 -9.25 20.38 -36.43
C GLU A 285 -8.90 20.81 -34.99
N THR A 286 -9.67 20.37 -33.99
CA THR A 286 -9.49 20.71 -32.58
C THR A 286 -8.61 19.73 -31.83
N ALA A 287 -8.33 18.55 -32.40
CA ALA A 287 -7.52 17.50 -31.83
C ALA A 287 -6.08 17.97 -31.53
N ARG A 288 -5.65 17.86 -30.27
CA ARG A 288 -4.32 18.27 -29.78
C ARG A 288 -3.33 17.10 -29.70
N THR A 289 -3.84 15.87 -29.64
CA THR A 289 -3.04 14.64 -29.55
C THR A 289 -3.33 13.68 -30.69
N ASN A 290 -2.40 12.75 -30.96
CA ASN A 290 -2.63 11.72 -31.98
C ASN A 290 -3.83 10.82 -31.62
N GLY A 291 -4.06 10.53 -30.33
CA GLY A 291 -5.23 9.77 -29.88
C GLY A 291 -6.54 10.49 -30.17
N GLU A 292 -6.65 11.78 -29.87
CA GLU A 292 -7.80 12.62 -30.20
C GLU A 292 -8.05 12.67 -31.71
N ARG A 293 -6.98 12.80 -32.50
CA ARG A 293 -7.07 12.82 -33.96
C ARG A 293 -7.57 11.51 -34.56
N LEU A 294 -7.08 10.39 -34.03
CA LEU A 294 -7.55 9.06 -34.46
C LEU A 294 -9.01 8.82 -34.05
N TYR A 295 -9.39 9.28 -32.84
CA TYR A 295 -10.78 9.21 -32.41
C TYR A 295 -11.70 10.03 -33.32
N ALA A 296 -11.34 11.27 -33.63
CA ALA A 296 -12.12 12.15 -34.51
C ALA A 296 -12.28 11.59 -35.93
N LEU A 297 -11.25 10.86 -36.44
CA LEU A 297 -11.27 10.31 -37.81
C LEU A 297 -11.95 8.96 -37.90
N TYR A 298 -11.81 8.11 -36.90
CA TYR A 298 -12.19 6.68 -36.99
C TYR A 298 -13.17 6.23 -35.93
N GLY A 299 -13.42 7.03 -34.90
CA GLY A 299 -14.14 6.64 -33.71
C GLY A 299 -13.39 5.58 -32.87
N MET A 300 -13.67 5.52 -31.59
CA MET A 300 -13.27 4.37 -30.77
C MET A 300 -14.44 3.36 -30.75
N LYS A 301 -14.19 2.15 -31.17
CA LYS A 301 -15.15 1.05 -31.04
C LYS A 301 -14.70 0.10 -29.94
#